data_cdf0e43e1544276c0d75aec7be8fe24d
#
_entry.id   cdf0e43e1544276c0d75aec7be8fe24d
#
_cell.length_a   1.000
_cell.length_b   1.000
_cell.length_c   1.000
_cell.angle_alpha   90.00
_cell.angle_beta   90.00
_cell.angle_gamma   90.00
#
_symmetry.space_group_name_H-M   'P 1'
#
loop_
_entity.id
_entity.type
_entity.pdbx_description
1 polymer ?
#
loop_
_entity_poly.entity_id
_entity_poly.type
_entity_poly.pdbx_seq_one_letter_code
_entity_poly.pdbx_strand_id
1 'polypeptide(L)' 'MDKRVKELVRQAGTWQGWRVEETKAGFMLYPPDKALSGVLVHKSPAPNKRWYENTVALLRQRGAPI' A
#
# COMPACT_ATOMS: atom_id res chain seq x y z
N MET A 1 -2.82 -12.44 8.76
CA MET A 1 -2.74 -11.13 8.09
C MET A 1 -4.14 -10.60 7.86
N ASP A 2 -4.34 -9.30 8.04
CA ASP A 2 -5.63 -8.65 7.83
C ASP A 2 -6.09 -8.79 6.38
N LYS A 3 -7.39 -9.07 6.18
CA LYS A 3 -7.94 -9.25 4.83
C LYS A 3 -7.80 -8.01 3.96
N ARG A 4 -7.93 -6.82 4.55
CA ARG A 4 -7.80 -5.56 3.81
C ARG A 4 -6.36 -5.31 3.37
N VAL A 5 -5.40 -5.69 4.20
CA VAL A 5 -3.98 -5.62 3.85
C VAL A 5 -3.70 -6.53 2.66
N LYS A 6 -4.16 -7.77 2.74
CA LYS A 6 -3.96 -8.75 1.68
C LYS A 6 -4.58 -8.29 0.36
N GLU A 7 -5.80 -7.77 0.42
CA GLU A 7 -6.50 -7.28 -0.77
C GLU A 7 -5.81 -6.08 -1.39
N LEU A 8 -5.39 -5.13 -0.55
CA LEU A 8 -4.71 -3.93 -1.02
C LEU A 8 -3.39 -4.26 -1.70
N VAL A 9 -2.61 -5.17 -1.10
CA VAL A 9 -1.33 -5.62 -1.67
C VAL A 9 -1.57 -6.33 -3.00
N ARG A 10 -2.59 -7.17 -3.08
CA ARG A 10 -2.94 -7.86 -4.31
C ARG A 10 -3.31 -6.88 -5.42
N GLN A 11 -4.11 -5.88 -5.10
CA GLN A 11 -4.49 -4.84 -6.07
C GLN A 11 -3.27 -4.06 -6.54
N ALA A 12 -2.39 -3.67 -5.62
CA ALA A 12 -1.19 -2.91 -5.95
C ALA A 12 -0.31 -3.66 -6.95
N GLY A 13 -0.27 -4.97 -6.86
CA GLY A 13 0.48 -5.79 -7.81
C GLY A 13 -0.06 -5.74 -9.24
N THR A 14 -1.29 -5.27 -9.43
CA THR A 14 -1.89 -5.14 -10.75
C THR A 14 -1.77 -3.72 -11.33
N TRP A 15 -1.38 -2.74 -10.51
CA TRP A 15 -1.26 -1.36 -10.97
C TRP A 15 -0.03 -1.19 -11.86
N GLN A 16 -0.21 -0.58 -13.00
CA GLN A 16 0.86 -0.41 -13.97
C GLN A 16 1.99 0.44 -13.39
N GLY A 17 3.21 -0.09 -13.45
CA GLY A 17 4.41 0.60 -12.99
C GLY A 17 4.64 0.54 -11.49
N TRP A 18 3.69 0.04 -10.72
CA TRP A 18 3.84 -0.10 -9.28
C TRP A 18 4.61 -1.38 -8.94
N ARG A 19 5.36 -1.32 -7.83
CA ARG A 19 6.11 -2.46 -7.34
C ARG A 19 5.75 -2.74 -5.90
N VAL A 20 5.59 -4.01 -5.55
CA VAL A 20 5.31 -4.46 -4.19
C VAL A 20 6.54 -5.20 -3.68
N GLU A 21 6.98 -4.84 -2.49
CA GLU A 21 8.13 -5.50 -1.85
C GLU A 21 7.76 -5.88 -0.42
N GLU A 22 7.89 -7.16 -0.10
CA GLU A 22 7.62 -7.64 1.25
C GLU A 22 8.79 -7.32 2.18
N THR A 23 8.47 -6.80 3.38
CA THR A 23 9.43 -6.50 4.43
C THR A 23 9.02 -7.20 5.72
N LYS A 24 9.86 -7.13 6.74
CA LYS A 24 9.52 -7.70 8.05
C LYS A 24 8.29 -7.04 8.66
N ALA A 25 8.14 -5.75 8.48
CA ALA A 25 7.04 -4.99 9.05
C ALA A 25 5.75 -5.11 8.23
N GLY A 26 5.86 -5.38 6.93
CA GLY A 26 4.70 -5.44 6.05
C GLY A 26 5.11 -5.42 4.59
N PHE A 27 4.42 -4.60 3.81
CA PHE A 27 4.65 -4.48 2.37
C PHE A 27 4.91 -3.03 2.01
N MET A 28 5.95 -2.80 1.20
CA MET A 28 6.20 -1.48 0.60
C MET A 28 5.59 -1.45 -0.79
N LEU A 29 4.77 -0.44 -1.03
CA LEU A 29 4.15 -0.22 -2.33
C LEU A 29 4.85 0.97 -2.98
N TYR A 30 5.64 0.72 -4.03
CA TYR A 30 6.43 1.75 -4.69
C TYR A 30 5.72 2.26 -5.94
N PRO A 31 5.46 3.58 -6.03
CA PRO A 31 4.86 4.15 -7.23
C PRO A 31 5.87 4.14 -8.39
N PRO A 32 5.38 4.30 -9.64
CA PRO A 32 6.27 4.32 -10.81
C PRO A 32 7.17 5.56 -10.84
N ASP A 33 6.78 6.64 -10.20
CA ASP A 33 7.58 7.86 -10.12
C ASP A 33 8.62 7.72 -9.02
N LYS A 34 9.89 7.69 -9.42
CA LYS A 34 11.01 7.53 -8.48
C LYS A 34 11.17 8.71 -7.51
N ALA A 35 10.61 9.85 -7.83
CA ALA A 35 10.64 11.02 -6.95
C ALA A 35 9.69 10.87 -5.76
N LEU A 36 8.75 9.94 -5.83
CA LEU A 36 7.78 9.71 -4.76
C LEU A 36 8.23 8.58 -3.85
N SER A 37 8.01 8.75 -2.56
CA SER A 37 8.31 7.72 -1.57
C SER A 37 7.35 6.55 -1.65
N GLY A 38 7.80 5.36 -1.27
CA GLY A 38 6.93 4.20 -1.12
C GLY A 38 5.97 4.37 0.04
N VAL A 39 4.91 3.57 0.03
CA VAL A 39 3.91 3.55 1.12
C VAL A 39 4.01 2.20 1.84
N LEU A 40 4.22 2.24 3.16
CA LEU A 40 4.29 1.02 3.96
C LEU A 40 2.89 0.60 4.41
N VAL A 41 2.56 -0.66 4.16
CA VAL A 41 1.32 -1.27 4.65
C VAL A 41 1.71 -2.38 5.63
N HIS A 42 1.38 -2.21 6.91
CA HIS A 42 1.73 -3.18 7.94
C HIS A 42 0.92 -4.47 7.78
N LYS A 43 1.55 -5.62 8.05
CA LYS A 43 0.87 -6.92 8.00
C LYS A 43 -0.24 -7.02 9.03
N SER A 44 -0.04 -6.45 10.20
CA SER A 44 -1.00 -6.46 11.30
C SER A 44 -1.21 -5.04 11.80
N PRO A 45 -1.99 -4.24 11.07
CA PRO A 45 -2.22 -2.86 11.48
C PRO A 45 -3.07 -2.78 12.75
N ALA A 46 -3.03 -1.61 13.40
CA ALA A 46 -3.86 -1.36 14.57
C ALA A 46 -5.35 -1.60 14.25
N PRO A 47 -6.16 -2.03 15.21
CA PRO A 47 -7.57 -2.39 14.94
C PRO A 47 -8.48 -1.21 14.61
N ASN A 48 -8.00 0.02 14.60
CA ASN A 48 -8.81 1.15 14.17
C ASN A 48 -8.89 1.18 12.64
N LYS A 49 -10.01 1.71 12.11
CA LYS A 49 -10.27 1.72 10.67
C LYS A 49 -9.53 2.81 9.91
N ARG A 50 -8.95 3.77 10.63
CA ARG A 50 -8.32 4.93 10.01
C ARG A 50 -7.06 4.59 9.23
N TRP A 51 -6.36 3.53 9.61
CA TRP A 51 -5.15 3.13 8.89
C TRP A 51 -5.46 2.85 7.41
N TYR A 52 -6.60 2.22 7.14
CA TYR A 52 -7.00 1.89 5.77
C TYR A 52 -7.29 3.16 4.97
N GLU A 53 -8.11 4.03 5.53
CA GLU A 53 -8.45 5.30 4.88
C GLU A 53 -7.21 6.17 4.64
N ASN A 54 -6.33 6.27 5.63
CA ASN A 54 -5.10 7.04 5.51
C ASN A 54 -4.18 6.44 4.45
N THR A 55 -4.06 5.12 4.42
CA THR A 55 -3.23 4.44 3.43
C THR A 55 -3.77 4.65 2.02
N VAL A 56 -5.08 4.50 1.84
CA VAL A 56 -5.72 4.73 0.53
C VAL A 56 -5.50 6.17 0.07
N ALA A 57 -5.63 7.14 0.98
CA ALA A 57 -5.41 8.55 0.65
C ALA A 57 -3.96 8.79 0.19
N LEU A 58 -2.99 8.20 0.89
CA LEU A 58 -1.58 8.31 0.50
C LEU A 58 -1.34 7.70 -0.88
N LEU A 59 -1.92 6.54 -1.14
CA LEU A 59 -1.76 5.87 -2.43
C LEU A 59 -2.35 6.71 -3.55
N ARG A 60 -3.51 7.33 -3.33
CA ARG A 60 -4.12 8.24 -4.31
C ARG A 60 -3.23 9.43 -4.60
N GLN A 61 -2.60 9.99 -3.57
CA GLN A 61 -1.68 11.11 -3.75
C GLN A 61 -0.48 10.73 -4.61
N ARG A 62 -0.12 9.45 -4.61
CA ARG A 62 1.00 8.95 -5.41
C ARG A 62 0.58 8.41 -6.77
N GLY A 63 -0.68 8.62 -7.13
CA GLY A 63 -1.18 8.26 -8.46
C GLY A 63 -1.76 6.86 -8.58
N ALA A 64 -2.04 6.19 -7.47
CA ALA A 64 -2.68 4.87 -7.51
C ALA A 64 -4.10 4.96 -8.08
N PRO A 65 -4.52 3.98 -8.90
CA PRO A 65 -5.85 3.99 -9.52
C PRO A 65 -6.93 3.43 -8.59
N ILE A 66 -7.06 4.03 -7.41
CA ILE A 66 -8.08 3.61 -6.44
C ILE A 66 -8.87 4.79 -5.91
#